data_fea479f64122db192a61926409c28dd6
#
_entry.id   fea479f64122db192a61926409c28dd6
#
_cell.length_a   1.000
_cell.length_b   1.000
_cell.length_c   1.000
_cell.angle_alpha   90.00
_cell.angle_beta   90.00
_cell.angle_gamma   90.00
#
_symmetry.space_group_name_H-M   'P 1'
#
loop_
_entity.id
_entity.type
_entity.pdbx_description
1 polymer ?
#
loop_
_entity_poly.entity_id
_entity_poly.type
_entity_poly.pdbx_seq_one_letter_code
_entity_poly.pdbx_strand_id
1 'polypeptide(L)'
;GDARLALQALQGHLTLAPAALAAARQRLEAPTPRVALGQALRGIAHSAIDVSDGLLGDLGHVLRASGVGACIDLSKTINLIATSAGCISATGPFDTELLQQCTLAGGDDYELAFTAPVARRADIAAAAQASATPVARIGRIEAAPGLRLLDAHGQLVAQRYAAFDHFA
;
A
#
# COMPACT_ATOMS: atom_id res chain seq x y z
N GLY A 1 -2.66 3.19 3.88
CA GLY A 1 -2.40 2.69 5.22
C GLY A 1 -2.49 3.75 6.30
N ASP A 2 -1.75 4.85 6.17
CA ASP A 2 -1.74 5.94 7.17
C ASP A 2 -3.09 6.64 7.28
N ALA A 3 -3.80 6.86 6.17
CA ALA A 3 -5.13 7.47 6.16
C ALA A 3 -6.13 6.63 6.96
N ARG A 4 -6.17 5.32 6.73
CA ARG A 4 -7.03 4.41 7.49
C ARG A 4 -6.66 4.37 8.97
N LEU A 5 -5.36 4.41 9.30
CA LEU A 5 -4.88 4.45 10.68
C LEU A 5 -5.37 5.72 11.40
N ALA A 6 -5.30 6.88 10.73
CA ALA A 6 -5.84 8.14 11.24
C ALA A 6 -7.36 8.05 11.48
N LEU A 7 -8.10 7.52 10.52
CA LEU A 7 -9.55 7.36 10.61
C LEU A 7 -9.94 6.50 11.83
N GLN A 8 -9.27 5.37 12.04
CA GLN A 8 -9.49 4.49 13.20
C GLN A 8 -9.23 5.22 14.53
N ALA A 9 -8.17 6.04 14.58
CA ALA A 9 -7.86 6.84 15.77
C ALA A 9 -8.90 7.94 16.02
N LEU A 10 -9.36 8.65 14.98
CA LEU A 10 -10.39 9.67 15.08
C LEU A 10 -11.76 9.12 15.50
N GLN A 11 -12.05 7.87 15.11
CA GLN A 11 -13.26 7.15 15.54
C GLN A 11 -13.15 6.56 16.95
N GLY A 12 -11.99 6.69 17.60
CA GLY A 12 -11.77 6.17 18.96
C GLY A 12 -11.52 4.66 19.03
N HIS A 13 -11.28 3.99 17.90
CA HIS A 13 -11.01 2.55 17.85
C HIS A 13 -9.59 2.20 18.27
N LEU A 14 -8.67 3.17 18.23
CA LEU A 14 -7.29 3.02 18.70
C LEU A 14 -6.75 4.38 19.19
N THR A 15 -5.65 4.33 19.93
CA THR A 15 -4.95 5.53 20.40
C THR A 15 -3.56 5.59 19.75
N LEU A 16 -3.24 6.69 19.11
CA LEU A 16 -1.91 7.01 18.59
C LEU A 16 -1.22 8.03 19.48
N ALA A 17 0.11 7.97 19.55
CA ALA A 17 0.88 9.08 20.12
C ALA A 17 0.59 10.37 19.32
N PRO A 18 0.60 11.57 19.98
CA PRO A 18 0.20 12.82 19.32
C PRO A 18 0.92 13.10 18.00
N ALA A 19 2.24 12.84 17.92
CA ALA A 19 3.02 13.03 16.71
C ALA A 19 2.61 12.06 15.59
N ALA A 20 2.34 10.78 15.93
CA ALA A 20 1.87 9.78 14.99
C ALA A 20 0.46 10.11 14.47
N LEU A 21 -0.43 10.55 15.34
CA LEU A 21 -1.76 10.99 14.95
C LEU A 21 -1.70 12.20 14.00
N ALA A 22 -0.86 13.19 14.30
CA ALA A 22 -0.68 14.35 13.43
C ALA A 22 -0.17 13.96 12.04
N ALA A 23 0.83 13.07 11.97
CA ALA A 23 1.38 12.58 10.71
C ALA A 23 0.35 11.76 9.91
N ALA A 24 -0.38 10.86 10.56
CA ALA A 24 -1.41 10.06 9.92
C ALA A 24 -2.60 10.92 9.44
N ARG A 25 -3.04 11.91 10.23
CA ARG A 25 -4.07 12.87 9.83
C ARG A 25 -3.67 13.69 8.62
N GLN A 26 -2.40 14.11 8.53
CA GLN A 26 -1.90 14.81 7.35
C GLN A 26 -2.09 13.98 6.08
N ARG A 27 -1.92 12.64 6.15
CA ARG A 27 -2.16 11.75 5.02
C ARG A 27 -3.64 11.62 4.66
N LEU A 28 -4.52 11.59 5.65
CA LEU A 28 -5.97 11.50 5.45
C LEU A 28 -6.58 12.83 4.95
N GLU A 29 -6.21 13.95 5.58
CA GLU A 29 -6.86 15.25 5.34
C GLU A 29 -6.28 16.00 4.14
N ALA A 30 -4.99 15.77 3.82
CA ALA A 30 -4.27 16.44 2.74
C ALA A 30 -3.24 15.50 2.09
N PRO A 31 -3.69 14.43 1.41
CA PRO A 31 -2.79 13.49 0.75
C PRO A 31 -1.93 14.20 -0.29
N THR A 32 -0.67 13.80 -0.39
CA THR A 32 0.28 14.37 -1.36
C THR A 32 0.19 13.60 -2.67
N PRO A 33 -0.30 14.21 -3.77
CA PRO A 33 -0.36 13.53 -5.07
C PRO A 33 1.05 13.16 -5.57
N ARG A 34 1.22 11.92 -6.01
CA ARG A 34 2.51 11.40 -6.48
C ARG A 34 2.76 11.69 -7.97
N VAL A 35 2.41 12.92 -8.41
CA VAL A 35 2.52 13.34 -9.82
C VAL A 35 3.95 13.23 -10.34
N ALA A 36 4.94 13.68 -9.57
CA ALA A 36 6.34 13.63 -9.98
C ALA A 36 6.81 12.17 -10.18
N LEU A 37 6.44 11.25 -9.28
CA LEU A 37 6.73 9.83 -9.44
C LEU A 37 6.02 9.26 -10.68
N GLY A 38 4.73 9.55 -10.83
CA GLY A 38 3.95 9.08 -11.98
C GLY A 38 4.55 9.53 -13.32
N GLN A 39 5.02 10.78 -13.41
CA GLN A 39 5.73 11.28 -14.59
C GLN A 39 7.07 10.58 -14.82
N ALA A 40 7.85 10.35 -13.77
CA ALA A 40 9.14 9.67 -13.85
C ALA A 40 9.01 8.18 -14.22
N LEU A 41 7.88 7.54 -13.92
CA LEU A 41 7.60 6.15 -14.28
C LEU A 41 7.12 5.96 -15.73
N ARG A 42 6.90 7.02 -16.49
CA ARG A 42 6.49 6.90 -17.90
C ARG A 42 7.57 6.21 -18.72
N GLY A 43 7.18 5.19 -19.50
CA GLY A 43 8.11 4.35 -20.26
C GLY A 43 8.92 3.37 -19.39
N ILE A 44 8.70 3.33 -18.07
CA ILE A 44 9.31 2.38 -17.14
C ILE A 44 8.26 1.38 -16.65
N ALA A 45 7.15 1.88 -16.11
CA ALA A 45 6.05 1.05 -15.63
C ALA A 45 5.20 0.51 -16.79
N HIS A 46 4.66 -0.71 -16.63
CA HIS A 46 3.67 -1.30 -17.54
C HIS A 46 2.25 -0.84 -17.20
N SER A 47 1.95 -0.67 -15.94
CA SER A 47 0.67 -0.18 -15.42
C SER A 47 0.89 0.59 -14.14
N ALA A 48 -0.01 1.53 -13.86
CA ALA A 48 -0.08 2.25 -12.60
C ALA A 48 -1.54 2.57 -12.28
N ILE A 49 -1.85 2.62 -11.00
CA ILE A 49 -3.14 3.00 -10.44
C ILE A 49 -2.88 3.72 -9.12
N ASP A 50 -3.71 4.68 -8.75
CA ASP A 50 -3.71 5.23 -7.40
C ASP A 50 -4.43 4.28 -6.43
N VAL A 51 -4.09 4.37 -5.16
CA VAL A 51 -4.71 3.58 -4.09
C VAL A 51 -5.75 4.45 -3.41
N SER A 52 -7.00 4.33 -3.86
CA SER A 52 -8.16 5.06 -3.36
C SER A 52 -9.06 4.21 -2.46
N ASP A 53 -9.31 2.94 -2.83
CA ASP A 53 -10.23 2.04 -2.15
C ASP A 53 -9.50 0.92 -1.38
N GLY A 54 -8.19 0.90 -1.48
CA GLY A 54 -7.29 -0.04 -0.84
C GLY A 54 -6.45 -0.83 -1.83
N LEU A 55 -5.21 -1.10 -1.44
CA LEU A 55 -4.18 -1.68 -2.30
C LEU A 55 -4.65 -2.95 -3.03
N LEU A 56 -5.35 -3.87 -2.34
CA LEU A 56 -5.78 -5.13 -2.96
C LEU A 56 -6.92 -4.92 -3.96
N GLY A 57 -7.82 -3.99 -3.68
CA GLY A 57 -8.93 -3.63 -4.57
C GLY A 57 -8.41 -3.01 -5.86
N ASP A 58 -7.63 -1.95 -5.72
CA ASP A 58 -7.11 -1.17 -6.85
C ASP A 58 -6.15 -2.00 -7.70
N LEU A 59 -5.22 -2.74 -7.08
CA LEU A 59 -4.38 -3.70 -7.80
C LEU A 59 -5.23 -4.76 -8.52
N GLY A 60 -6.32 -5.22 -7.89
CA GLY A 60 -7.27 -6.17 -8.49
C GLY A 60 -7.86 -5.66 -9.81
N HIS A 61 -8.13 -4.35 -9.93
CA HIS A 61 -8.58 -3.75 -11.20
C HIS A 61 -7.53 -3.88 -12.29
N VAL A 62 -6.26 -3.56 -11.97
CA VAL A 62 -5.14 -3.72 -12.90
C VAL A 62 -4.97 -5.17 -13.35
N LEU A 63 -5.03 -6.12 -12.41
CA LEU A 63 -4.86 -7.55 -12.70
C LEU A 63 -5.97 -8.07 -13.61
N ARG A 64 -7.22 -7.72 -13.33
CA ARG A 64 -8.38 -8.12 -14.16
C ARG A 64 -8.27 -7.54 -15.57
N ALA A 65 -7.96 -6.26 -15.70
CA ALA A 65 -7.82 -5.60 -17.00
C ALA A 65 -6.67 -6.18 -17.83
N SER A 66 -5.64 -6.70 -17.16
CA SER A 66 -4.45 -7.27 -17.80
C SER A 66 -4.51 -8.78 -18.02
N GLY A 67 -5.52 -9.47 -17.48
CA GLY A 67 -5.66 -10.93 -17.57
C GLY A 67 -4.57 -11.72 -16.83
N VAL A 68 -3.99 -11.14 -15.77
CA VAL A 68 -2.87 -11.71 -15.01
C VAL A 68 -3.18 -11.84 -13.53
N GLY A 69 -2.30 -12.46 -12.76
CA GLY A 69 -2.35 -12.50 -11.32
C GLY A 69 -1.18 -11.80 -10.66
N ALA A 70 -1.23 -11.74 -9.33
CA ALA A 70 -0.13 -11.25 -8.53
C ALA A 70 0.07 -12.09 -7.27
N CYS A 71 1.31 -12.10 -6.79
CA CYS A 71 1.68 -12.64 -5.50
C CYS A 71 2.29 -11.51 -4.66
N ILE A 72 1.65 -11.18 -3.53
CA ILE A 72 2.04 -10.11 -2.61
C ILE A 72 2.65 -10.72 -1.35
N ASP A 73 3.78 -10.19 -0.95
CA ASP A 73 4.51 -10.55 0.27
C ASP A 73 4.07 -9.62 1.41
N LEU A 74 3.29 -10.16 2.34
CA LEU A 74 2.73 -9.41 3.47
C LEU A 74 3.80 -8.82 4.39
N SER A 75 4.95 -9.47 4.51
CA SER A 75 6.05 -8.96 5.32
C SER A 75 6.63 -7.63 4.82
N LYS A 76 6.45 -7.35 3.52
CA LYS A 76 6.90 -6.12 2.88
C LYS A 76 5.86 -5.01 2.89
N THR A 77 4.58 -5.36 3.01
CA THR A 77 3.50 -4.37 3.00
C THR A 77 3.40 -3.58 4.30
N ILE A 78 3.75 -4.18 5.44
CA ILE A 78 3.73 -3.49 6.75
C ILE A 78 4.62 -2.24 6.74
N ASN A 79 5.73 -2.26 6.01
CA ASN A 79 6.65 -1.13 5.91
C ASN A 79 6.14 0.03 5.04
N LEU A 80 4.96 -0.10 4.44
CA LEU A 80 4.32 0.97 3.67
C LEU A 80 3.64 2.02 4.56
N ILE A 81 3.37 1.69 5.83
CA ILE A 81 2.83 2.66 6.80
C ILE A 81 3.99 3.50 7.32
N ALA A 82 4.06 4.75 6.88
CA ALA A 82 5.14 5.67 7.25
C ALA A 82 5.12 6.01 8.75
N THR A 83 3.93 6.10 9.34
CA THR A 83 3.72 6.43 10.75
C THR A 83 4.21 5.32 11.69
N SER A 84 4.35 4.07 11.20
CA SER A 84 4.79 2.95 12.03
C SER A 84 6.29 2.97 12.37
N ALA A 85 7.10 3.69 11.60
CA ALA A 85 8.56 3.66 11.68
C ALA A 85 9.18 4.38 12.91
N GLY A 86 8.46 4.58 13.99
CA GLY A 86 9.02 5.15 15.23
C GLY A 86 8.02 5.84 16.15
N CYS A 87 6.76 5.92 15.80
CA CYS A 87 5.76 6.67 16.54
C CYS A 87 4.70 5.81 17.26
N ILE A 88 4.87 4.50 17.24
CA ILE A 88 3.95 3.58 17.91
C ILE A 88 4.44 3.37 19.34
N SER A 89 4.26 4.40 20.17
CA SER A 89 4.27 4.25 21.62
C SER A 89 2.83 4.22 22.09
N ALA A 90 2.15 3.14 21.77
CA ALA A 90 0.93 2.81 22.45
C ALA A 90 1.22 1.69 23.45
N THR A 91 0.39 1.56 24.43
CA THR A 91 0.33 0.51 25.44
C THR A 91 0.08 -0.87 24.81
N GLY A 92 1.01 -1.35 23.98
CA GLY A 92 0.95 -2.67 23.36
C GLY A 92 1.53 -2.68 21.93
N PRO A 93 2.03 -3.83 21.45
CA PRO A 93 2.34 -3.99 20.04
C PRO A 93 1.05 -3.80 19.23
N PHE A 94 1.06 -2.92 18.25
CA PHE A 94 -0.02 -2.91 17.25
C PHE A 94 -0.10 -4.32 16.67
N ASP A 95 -1.31 -4.85 16.69
CA ASP A 95 -1.56 -6.13 16.07
C ASP A 95 -1.14 -6.06 14.60
N THR A 96 -0.28 -6.96 14.19
CA THR A 96 0.16 -7.11 12.80
C THR A 96 -1.04 -7.17 11.86
N GLU A 97 -2.16 -7.74 12.31
CA GLU A 97 -3.41 -7.82 11.56
C GLU A 97 -4.02 -6.45 11.30
N LEU A 98 -4.03 -5.54 12.29
CA LEU A 98 -4.51 -4.17 12.11
C LEU A 98 -3.65 -3.42 11.08
N LEU A 99 -2.33 -3.51 11.17
CA LEU A 99 -1.42 -2.86 10.22
C LEU A 99 -1.60 -3.42 8.80
N GLN A 100 -1.76 -4.72 8.67
CA GLN A 100 -2.06 -5.35 7.39
C GLN A 100 -3.42 -4.90 6.85
N GLN A 101 -4.45 -4.84 7.69
CA GLN A 101 -5.76 -4.34 7.29
C GLN A 101 -5.69 -2.89 6.81
N CYS A 102 -5.00 -2.01 7.52
CA CYS A 102 -4.80 -0.63 7.12
C CYS A 102 -4.07 -0.52 5.78
N THR A 103 -3.02 -1.32 5.57
CA THR A 103 -2.18 -1.25 4.36
C THR A 103 -2.86 -1.88 3.14
N LEU A 104 -3.54 -3.01 3.33
CA LEU A 104 -4.06 -3.82 2.22
C LEU A 104 -5.46 -3.40 1.78
N ALA A 105 -6.29 -3.01 2.75
CA ALA A 105 -7.71 -2.68 2.56
C ALA A 105 -8.06 -1.25 3.02
N GLY A 106 -7.08 -0.45 3.45
CA GLY A 106 -7.29 0.96 3.76
C GLY A 106 -7.27 1.80 2.50
N GLY A 107 -8.29 2.62 2.30
CA GLY A 107 -8.38 3.62 1.24
C GLY A 107 -7.83 4.99 1.67
N ASP A 108 -8.06 5.98 0.82
CA ASP A 108 -7.75 7.41 1.01
C ASP A 108 -6.26 7.76 1.10
N ASP A 109 -5.36 6.83 0.78
CA ASP A 109 -3.91 7.10 0.80
C ASP A 109 -3.42 7.85 -0.45
N TYR A 110 -4.06 7.64 -1.61
CA TYR A 110 -3.70 8.22 -2.91
C TYR A 110 -2.21 8.06 -3.26
N GLU A 111 -1.65 6.91 -2.84
CA GLU A 111 -0.32 6.47 -3.26
C GLU A 111 -0.40 5.74 -4.61
N LEU A 112 0.74 5.48 -5.26
CA LEU A 112 0.76 4.76 -6.53
C LEU A 112 1.13 3.28 -6.32
N ALA A 113 0.28 2.38 -6.82
CA ALA A 113 0.61 1.00 -7.09
C ALA A 113 0.92 0.83 -8.58
N PHE A 114 2.04 0.19 -8.92
CA PHE A 114 2.44 0.01 -10.31
C PHE A 114 3.16 -1.30 -10.54
N THR A 115 3.19 -1.75 -11.79
CA THR A 115 3.94 -2.92 -12.23
C THR A 115 5.02 -2.53 -13.21
N ALA A 116 6.16 -3.22 -13.17
CA ALA A 116 7.27 -2.94 -14.07
C ALA A 116 8.13 -4.18 -14.33
N PRO A 117 8.86 -4.25 -15.46
CA PRO A 117 9.79 -5.32 -15.72
C PRO A 117 10.91 -5.39 -14.70
N VAL A 118 11.38 -6.60 -14.40
CA VAL A 118 12.53 -6.83 -13.49
C VAL A 118 13.77 -6.06 -13.94
N ALA A 119 14.00 -5.95 -15.25
CA ALA A 119 15.14 -5.25 -15.84
C ALA A 119 15.13 -3.72 -15.56
N ARG A 120 13.97 -3.15 -15.23
CA ARG A 120 13.80 -1.70 -15.00
C ARG A 120 13.97 -1.29 -13.53
N ARG A 121 14.47 -2.18 -12.66
CA ARG A 121 14.63 -1.89 -11.21
C ARG A 121 15.52 -0.68 -10.92
N ALA A 122 16.62 -0.54 -11.67
CA ALA A 122 17.52 0.60 -11.51
C ALA A 122 16.83 1.91 -11.89
N ASP A 123 16.03 1.91 -12.96
CA ASP A 123 15.29 3.07 -13.41
C ASP A 123 14.20 3.47 -12.41
N ILE A 124 13.53 2.49 -11.80
CA ILE A 124 12.56 2.72 -10.73
C ILE A 124 13.23 3.37 -9.51
N ALA A 125 14.40 2.87 -9.11
CA ALA A 125 15.15 3.47 -8.00
C ALA A 125 15.54 4.92 -8.30
N ALA A 126 15.99 5.20 -9.53
CA ALA A 126 16.29 6.56 -9.98
C ALA A 126 15.05 7.46 -10.00
N ALA A 127 13.90 6.95 -10.48
CA ALA A 127 12.63 7.67 -10.46
C ALA A 127 12.16 8.01 -9.05
N ALA A 128 12.28 7.05 -8.12
CA ALA A 128 11.96 7.24 -6.70
C ALA A 128 12.82 8.34 -6.07
N GLN A 129 14.13 8.33 -6.33
CA GLN A 129 15.06 9.34 -5.85
C GLN A 129 14.75 10.73 -6.45
N ALA A 130 14.58 10.81 -7.76
CA ALA A 130 14.31 12.06 -8.46
C ALA A 130 12.97 12.72 -8.04
N SER A 131 11.97 11.90 -7.68
CA SER A 131 10.67 12.37 -7.20
C SER A 131 10.58 12.52 -5.68
N ALA A 132 11.64 12.24 -4.94
CA ALA A 132 11.66 12.19 -3.47
C ALA A 132 10.51 11.34 -2.89
N THR A 133 10.13 10.27 -3.60
CA THR A 133 9.03 9.38 -3.21
C THR A 133 9.57 7.97 -2.97
N PRO A 134 9.53 7.45 -1.73
CA PRO A 134 9.94 6.08 -1.45
C PRO A 134 9.11 5.07 -2.23
N VAL A 135 9.76 4.05 -2.78
CA VAL A 135 9.11 2.96 -3.53
C VAL A 135 9.55 1.63 -2.94
N ALA A 136 8.60 0.75 -2.67
CA ALA A 136 8.84 -0.59 -2.16
C ALA A 136 8.34 -1.65 -3.14
N ARG A 137 9.15 -2.70 -3.35
CA ARG A 137 8.70 -3.88 -4.07
C ARG A 137 7.98 -4.82 -3.12
N ILE A 138 6.67 -4.95 -3.28
CA ILE A 138 5.81 -5.75 -2.42
C ILE A 138 5.44 -7.13 -2.98
N GLY A 139 5.77 -7.41 -4.27
CA GLY A 139 5.37 -8.68 -4.86
C GLY A 139 5.86 -8.87 -6.29
N ARG A 140 5.17 -9.73 -7.00
CA ARG A 140 5.40 -10.03 -8.42
C ARG A 140 4.10 -10.32 -9.15
N ILE A 141 4.09 -10.05 -10.46
CA ILE A 141 3.01 -10.44 -11.36
C ILE A 141 3.24 -11.89 -11.81
N GLU A 142 2.14 -12.62 -11.97
CA GLU A 142 2.11 -14.01 -12.38
C GLU A 142 1.15 -14.20 -13.56
N ALA A 143 1.44 -15.17 -14.45
CA ALA A 143 0.57 -15.45 -15.60
C ALA A 143 -0.79 -16.03 -15.18
N ALA A 144 -0.83 -16.84 -14.12
CA ALA A 144 -2.08 -17.39 -13.59
C ALA A 144 -2.90 -16.29 -12.91
N PRO A 145 -4.14 -16.01 -13.35
CA PRO A 145 -5.00 -14.99 -12.76
C PRO A 145 -5.22 -15.18 -11.26
N GLY A 146 -5.59 -14.08 -10.59
CA GLY A 146 -5.90 -14.05 -9.18
C GLY A 146 -4.81 -13.41 -8.32
N LEU A 147 -5.21 -12.99 -7.13
CA LEU A 147 -4.34 -12.36 -6.14
C LEU A 147 -4.02 -13.37 -5.04
N ARG A 148 -2.75 -13.56 -4.76
CA ARG A 148 -2.22 -14.45 -3.73
C ARG A 148 -1.43 -13.65 -2.70
N LEU A 149 -1.67 -13.93 -1.43
CA LEU A 149 -0.95 -13.32 -0.32
C LEU A 149 -0.02 -14.36 0.29
N LEU A 150 1.23 -13.99 0.53
CA LEU A 150 2.22 -14.83 1.19
C LEU A 150 2.63 -14.21 2.52
N ASP A 151 2.83 -15.05 3.53
CA ASP A 151 3.47 -14.66 4.77
C ASP A 151 5.00 -14.52 4.61
N ALA A 152 5.69 -14.23 5.73
CA ALA A 152 7.15 -14.10 5.76
C ALA A 152 7.89 -15.42 5.44
N HIS A 153 7.21 -16.56 5.52
CA HIS A 153 7.75 -17.90 5.21
C HIS A 153 7.41 -18.34 3.78
N GLY A 154 6.72 -17.49 3.00
CA GLY A 154 6.28 -17.82 1.64
C GLY A 154 5.06 -18.75 1.59
N GLN A 155 4.34 -18.93 2.70
CA GLN A 155 3.12 -19.73 2.76
C GLN A 155 1.92 -18.90 2.33
N LEU A 156 0.97 -19.53 1.63
CA LEU A 156 -0.27 -18.87 1.25
C LEU A 156 -1.12 -18.53 2.48
N VAL A 157 -1.53 -17.28 2.56
CA VAL A 157 -2.45 -16.77 3.58
C VAL A 157 -3.83 -16.63 2.97
N ALA A 158 -4.87 -17.07 3.70
CA ALA A 158 -6.24 -16.85 3.28
C ALA A 158 -6.53 -15.35 3.16
N GLN A 159 -7.11 -14.93 2.04
CA GLN A 159 -7.49 -13.54 1.84
C GLN A 159 -8.67 -13.20 2.75
N ARG A 160 -8.41 -12.38 3.78
CA ARG A 160 -9.42 -11.92 4.77
C ARG A 160 -9.73 -10.44 4.60
N TYR A 161 -8.97 -9.74 3.75
CA TYR A 161 -9.02 -8.30 3.58
C TYR A 161 -9.93 -7.99 2.40
N ALA A 162 -11.09 -7.41 2.68
CA ALA A 162 -11.98 -6.87 1.67
C ALA A 162 -11.64 -5.40 1.42
N ALA A 163 -11.46 -5.01 0.16
CA ALA A 163 -11.41 -3.61 -0.22
C ALA A 163 -12.78 -2.95 0.07
N PHE A 164 -12.80 -1.66 0.23
CA PHE A 164 -14.04 -0.91 0.36
C PHE A 164 -14.80 -1.01 -0.99
N ASP A 165 -16.06 -1.41 -0.94
CA ASP A 165 -16.93 -1.46 -2.11
C ASP A 165 -18.00 -0.39 -1.94
N HIS A 166 -17.98 0.63 -2.80
CA HIS A 166 -18.96 1.72 -2.80
C HIS A 166 -20.35 1.26 -3.26
N PHE A 167 -20.46 0.06 -3.84
CA PHE A 167 -21.68 -0.45 -4.47
C PHE A 167 -22.20 -1.77 -3.86
N ALA A 168 -21.60 -2.20 -2.73
CA ALA A 168 -22.03 -3.39 -1.99
C ALA A 168 -23.12 -3.09 -0.96
#